data_edf1c59be5203d30e3a75e703b98554e
#
_entry.id   edf1c59be5203d30e3a75e703b98554e
#
_cell.length_a   1.000
_cell.length_b   1.000
_cell.length_c   1.000
_cell.angle_alpha   90.00
_cell.angle_beta   90.00
_cell.angle_gamma   90.00
#
_symmetry.space_group_name_H-M   'P 1'
#
loop_
_entity.id
_entity.type
_entity.pdbx_description
1 polymer ?
#
loop_
_entity_poly.entity_id
_entity_poly.type
_entity_poly.pdbx_seq_one_letter_code
_entity_poly.pdbx_strand_id
1 'polypeptide(L)'
;MNIQTINTAIINGSWTNAELMSMTDAIRFARKRLTERSKAELAVGDAVTFDSTKQGRVVRGTVLKIAIKYVTVRETSGGLWTVPANMLSKVEDVYA
;
A
#
# COMPACT_ATOMS: atom_id res chain seq x y z
N MET A 1 -11.12 -8.51 16.61
CA MET A 1 -11.88 -8.13 15.40
C MET A 1 -10.97 -8.33 14.20
N ASN A 2 -11.44 -9.06 13.19
CA ASN A 2 -10.67 -9.26 11.96
C ASN A 2 -11.32 -8.53 10.80
N ILE A 3 -10.63 -8.45 9.67
CA ILE A 3 -11.10 -7.70 8.51
C ILE A 3 -12.39 -8.29 7.92
N GLN A 4 -12.57 -9.60 7.96
CA GLN A 4 -13.78 -10.26 7.46
C GLN A 4 -15.00 -9.85 8.28
N THR A 5 -14.86 -9.73 9.59
CA THR A 5 -15.94 -9.25 10.46
C THR A 5 -16.36 -7.83 10.10
N ILE A 6 -15.37 -6.96 9.87
CA ILE A 6 -15.62 -5.56 9.47
C ILE A 6 -16.31 -5.52 8.11
N ASN A 7 -15.81 -6.25 7.13
CA ASN A 7 -16.39 -6.26 5.79
C ASN A 7 -17.82 -6.81 5.80
N THR A 8 -18.08 -7.85 6.55
CA THR A 8 -19.42 -8.44 6.69
C THR A 8 -20.39 -7.43 7.32
N ALA A 9 -19.95 -6.70 8.33
CA ALA A 9 -20.77 -5.67 8.97
C ALA A 9 -21.11 -4.55 7.98
N ILE A 10 -20.19 -4.14 7.13
CA ILE A 10 -20.42 -3.12 6.11
C ILE A 10 -21.42 -3.62 5.06
N ILE A 11 -21.25 -4.84 4.57
CA ILE A 11 -22.06 -5.40 3.49
C ILE A 11 -23.49 -5.67 3.97
N ASN A 12 -23.65 -6.26 5.15
CA ASN A 12 -24.95 -6.75 5.64
C ASN A 12 -25.67 -5.77 6.57
N GLY A 13 -25.03 -4.70 6.98
CA GLY A 13 -25.65 -3.70 7.86
C GLY A 13 -26.65 -2.82 7.12
N SER A 14 -27.60 -2.27 7.86
CA SER A 14 -28.58 -1.34 7.31
C SER A 14 -28.07 0.10 7.44
N TRP A 15 -27.05 0.42 6.66
CA TRP A 15 -26.41 1.73 6.70
C TRP A 15 -27.09 2.72 5.79
N THR A 16 -27.17 3.98 6.23
CA THR A 16 -27.60 5.07 5.36
C THR A 16 -26.48 5.45 4.41
N ASN A 17 -26.82 6.16 3.34
CA ASN A 17 -25.82 6.67 2.41
C ASN A 17 -24.82 7.59 3.11
N ALA A 18 -25.26 8.42 4.04
CA ALA A 18 -24.40 9.29 4.83
C ALA A 18 -23.41 8.49 5.68
N GLU A 19 -23.88 7.41 6.29
CA GLU A 19 -23.01 6.54 7.08
C GLU A 19 -21.96 5.83 6.22
N LEU A 20 -22.35 5.35 5.04
CA LEU A 20 -21.42 4.73 4.11
C LEU A 20 -20.36 5.74 3.61
N MET A 21 -20.76 6.97 3.35
CA MET A 21 -19.81 8.03 2.99
C MET A 21 -18.83 8.31 4.12
N SER A 22 -19.30 8.32 5.36
CA SER A 22 -18.44 8.48 6.53
C SER A 22 -17.40 7.37 6.63
N MET A 23 -17.81 6.13 6.37
CA MET A 23 -16.89 4.99 6.34
C MET A 23 -15.84 5.13 5.22
N THR A 24 -16.25 5.60 4.05
CA THR A 24 -15.35 5.85 2.93
C THR A 24 -14.30 6.90 3.32
N ASP A 25 -14.69 7.97 3.97
CA ASP A 25 -13.77 9.01 4.43
C ASP A 25 -12.80 8.47 5.47
N ALA A 26 -13.27 7.64 6.38
CA ALA A 26 -12.41 7.00 7.37
C ALA A 26 -11.36 6.10 6.71
N ILE A 27 -11.75 5.37 5.67
CA ILE A 27 -10.84 4.52 4.89
C ILE A 27 -9.78 5.37 4.19
N ARG A 28 -10.17 6.47 3.57
CA ARG A 28 -9.23 7.39 2.91
C ARG A 28 -8.22 7.95 3.91
N PHE A 29 -8.69 8.36 5.07
CA PHE A 29 -7.83 8.88 6.13
C PHE A 29 -6.83 7.82 6.62
N ALA A 30 -7.31 6.60 6.83
CA ALA A 30 -6.45 5.49 7.25
C ALA A 30 -5.38 5.17 6.21
N ARG A 31 -5.74 5.17 4.92
CA ARG A 31 -4.78 4.97 3.83
C ARG A 31 -3.73 6.07 3.78
N LYS A 32 -4.13 7.31 3.99
CA LYS A 32 -3.19 8.44 4.02
C LYS A 32 -2.17 8.27 5.15
N ARG A 33 -2.63 7.90 6.34
CA ARG A 33 -1.73 7.64 7.47
C ARG A 33 -0.78 6.49 7.20
N LEU A 34 -1.28 5.41 6.59
CA LEU A 34 -0.45 4.27 6.22
C LEU A 34 0.62 4.66 5.20
N THR A 35 0.25 5.47 4.20
CA THR A 35 1.19 5.96 3.19
C THR A 35 2.30 6.78 3.83
N GLU A 36 1.97 7.69 4.72
CA GLU A 36 2.96 8.52 5.41
C GLU A 36 3.89 7.69 6.29
N ARG A 37 3.35 6.70 6.99
CA ARG A 37 4.14 5.77 7.79
C ARG A 37 5.08 4.95 6.92
N SER A 38 4.56 4.40 5.81
CA SER A 38 5.37 3.60 4.89
C SER A 38 6.50 4.41 4.28
N LYS A 39 6.24 5.67 3.90
CA LYS A 39 7.27 6.55 3.37
C LYS A 39 8.36 6.83 4.41
N ALA A 40 7.98 7.00 5.67
CA ALA A 40 8.95 7.24 6.74
C ALA A 40 9.88 6.05 6.98
N GLU A 41 9.41 4.85 6.65
CA GLU A 41 10.18 3.61 6.80
C GLU A 41 11.03 3.27 5.59
N LEU A 42 10.81 3.96 4.47
CA LEU A 42 11.52 3.69 3.21
C LEU A 42 12.65 4.69 3.00
N ALA A 43 13.70 4.21 2.34
CA ALA A 43 14.81 5.05 1.88
C ALA A 43 15.17 4.66 0.46
N VAL A 44 15.73 5.61 -0.29
CA VAL A 44 16.27 5.33 -1.63
C VAL A 44 17.34 4.25 -1.50
N GLY A 45 17.25 3.24 -2.36
CA GLY A 45 18.13 2.08 -2.33
C GLY A 45 17.58 0.87 -1.61
N ASP A 46 16.45 1.02 -0.88
CA ASP A 46 15.83 -0.11 -0.20
C ASP A 46 15.25 -1.12 -1.19
N ALA A 47 15.41 -2.39 -0.89
CA ALA A 47 14.73 -3.46 -1.62
C ALA A 47 13.29 -3.56 -1.14
N VAL A 48 12.36 -3.60 -2.08
CA VAL A 48 10.92 -3.66 -1.79
C VAL A 48 10.22 -4.65 -2.69
N THR A 49 9.04 -5.08 -2.26
CA THR A 49 8.14 -5.90 -3.07
C THR A 49 6.74 -5.29 -3.05
N PHE A 50 5.97 -5.57 -4.07
CA PHE A 50 4.54 -5.23 -4.11
C PHE A 50 3.79 -6.17 -5.04
N ASP A 51 2.49 -6.32 -4.81
CA ASP A 51 1.63 -7.13 -5.65
C ASP A 51 1.11 -6.30 -6.81
N SER A 52 1.38 -6.74 -8.03
CA SER A 52 0.82 -6.11 -9.22
C SER A 52 -0.46 -6.84 -9.62
N THR A 53 -1.60 -6.18 -9.42
CA THR A 53 -2.88 -6.72 -9.85
C THR A 53 -2.99 -6.80 -11.37
N LYS A 54 -2.36 -5.86 -12.09
CA LYS A 54 -2.33 -5.85 -13.56
C LYS A 54 -1.62 -7.06 -14.14
N GLN A 55 -0.53 -7.49 -13.51
CA GLN A 55 0.28 -8.61 -14.01
C GLN A 55 0.06 -9.89 -13.22
N GLY A 56 -0.72 -9.83 -12.15
CA GLY A 56 -1.02 -10.97 -11.32
C GLY A 56 0.20 -11.61 -10.65
N ARG A 57 1.22 -10.81 -10.36
CA ARG A 57 2.46 -11.30 -9.76
C ARG A 57 3.04 -10.33 -8.75
N VAL A 58 3.91 -10.85 -7.91
CA VAL A 58 4.72 -10.03 -6.99
C VAL A 58 5.89 -9.44 -7.76
N VAL A 59 6.04 -8.12 -7.66
CA VAL A 59 7.16 -7.40 -8.27
C VAL A 59 8.17 -7.08 -7.19
N ARG A 60 9.44 -7.29 -7.50
CA ARG A 60 10.55 -6.99 -6.61
C ARG A 60 11.47 -5.96 -7.26
N GLY A 61 11.89 -4.98 -6.48
CA GLY A 61 12.74 -3.93 -7.01
C GLY A 61 13.41 -3.09 -5.94
N THR A 62 14.01 -1.99 -6.39
CA THR A 62 14.76 -1.07 -5.54
C THR A 62 14.12 0.32 -5.61
N VAL A 63 13.98 0.98 -4.47
CA VAL A 63 13.44 2.34 -4.40
C VAL A 63 14.43 3.31 -5.03
N LEU A 64 13.98 4.05 -6.05
CA LEU A 64 14.77 5.09 -6.72
C LEU A 64 14.44 6.49 -6.21
N LYS A 65 13.16 6.76 -5.93
CA LYS A 65 12.69 8.08 -5.55
C LYS A 65 11.45 7.96 -4.68
N ILE A 66 11.35 8.81 -3.68
CA ILE A 66 10.18 8.89 -2.80
C ILE A 66 9.57 10.27 -3.00
N ALA A 67 8.37 10.32 -3.57
CA ALA A 67 7.60 11.55 -3.75
C ALA A 67 6.44 11.62 -2.74
N ILE A 68 5.64 12.67 -2.82
CA ILE A 68 4.56 12.92 -1.84
C ILE A 68 3.55 11.77 -1.81
N LYS A 69 3.10 11.30 -2.99
CA LYS A 69 2.08 10.25 -3.10
C LYS A 69 2.65 8.90 -3.54
N TYR A 70 3.70 8.91 -4.33
CA TYR A 70 4.17 7.71 -5.01
C TYR A 70 5.66 7.50 -4.78
N VAL A 71 6.05 6.25 -4.86
CA VAL A 71 7.44 5.82 -4.81
C VAL A 71 7.79 5.25 -6.18
N THR A 72 8.91 5.67 -6.74
CA THR A 72 9.43 5.10 -7.98
C THR A 72 10.32 3.93 -7.64
N VAL A 73 10.00 2.78 -8.22
CA VAL A 73 10.71 1.52 -7.98
C VAL A 73 11.28 1.02 -9.30
N ARG A 74 12.55 0.65 -9.30
CA ARG A 74 13.16 -0.04 -10.42
C ARG A 74 13.03 -1.54 -10.19
N GLU A 75 12.28 -2.21 -11.06
CA GLU A 75 12.15 -3.66 -11.00
C GLU A 75 13.49 -4.31 -11.28
N THR A 76 13.76 -5.45 -10.65
CA THR A 76 15.01 -6.19 -10.82
C THR A 76 15.28 -6.52 -12.29
N SER A 77 14.22 -6.75 -13.07
CA SER A 77 14.30 -7.01 -14.51
C SER A 77 14.49 -5.75 -15.37
N GLY A 78 14.46 -4.56 -14.78
CA GLY A 78 14.78 -3.30 -15.46
C GLY A 78 13.63 -2.34 -15.71
N GLY A 79 12.39 -2.72 -15.43
CA GLY A 79 11.23 -1.83 -15.58
C GLY A 79 11.13 -0.80 -14.45
N LEU A 80 10.49 0.33 -14.73
CA LEU A 80 10.18 1.34 -13.72
C LEU A 80 8.70 1.29 -13.35
N TRP A 81 8.43 1.41 -12.06
CA TRP A 81 7.09 1.42 -11.52
C TRP A 81 6.88 2.66 -10.64
N THR A 82 5.68 3.21 -10.70
CA THR A 82 5.26 4.25 -9.78
C THR A 82 4.14 3.68 -8.93
N VAL A 83 4.40 3.52 -7.63
CA VAL A 83 3.53 2.75 -6.73
C VAL A 83 3.26 3.56 -5.47
N PRO A 84 2.02 3.59 -4.95
CA PRO A 84 1.76 4.18 -3.64
C PRO A 84 2.61 3.52 -2.55
N ALA A 85 3.17 4.32 -1.66
CA ALA A 85 4.08 3.82 -0.63
C ALA A 85 3.43 2.75 0.26
N ASN A 86 2.13 2.86 0.51
CA ASN A 86 1.41 1.90 1.35
C ASN A 86 1.25 0.52 0.72
N MET A 87 1.54 0.37 -0.57
CA MET A 87 1.52 -0.92 -1.26
C MET A 87 2.86 -1.64 -1.23
N LEU A 88 3.92 -0.96 -0.78
CA LEU A 88 5.26 -1.52 -0.75
C LEU A 88 5.54 -2.23 0.56
N SER A 89 6.21 -3.36 0.46
CA SER A 89 6.75 -4.09 1.62
C SER A 89 8.27 -4.08 1.52
N LYS A 90 8.92 -3.60 2.57
CA LYS A 90 10.37 -3.59 2.61
C LYS A 90 10.89 -5.02 2.75
N VAL A 91 11.84 -5.38 1.91
CA VAL A 91 12.52 -6.66 2.02
C VAL A 91 13.63 -6.50 3.03
N GLU A 92 13.50 -7.17 4.16
CA GLU A 92 14.56 -7.20 5.14
C GLU A 92 15.61 -8.22 4.72
N ASP A 93 16.85 -7.76 4.73
CA ASP A 93 17.96 -8.63 4.46
C ASP A 93 18.26 -9.41 5.73
N VAL A 94 17.87 -10.70 5.72
CA VAL A 94 17.96 -11.56 6.90
C VAL A 94 19.37 -12.11 7.09
N TYR A 95 20.32 -11.65 6.33
CA TYR A 95 21.69 -12.12 6.50
C TYR A 95 22.40 -11.38 7.60
N ALA A 96 22.63 -12.12 8.55
CA ALA A 96 23.62 -11.71 9.51
C ALA A 96 24.99 -11.91 8.91
#